data_2b1fb3cd6163f9dbab26c9f8f7f6e473
#
_entry.id   2b1fb3cd6163f9dbab26c9f8f7f6e473
#
_cell.length_a   1.000
_cell.length_b   1.000
_cell.length_c   1.000
_cell.angle_alpha   90.00
_cell.angle_beta   90.00
_cell.angle_gamma   90.00
#
_symmetry.space_group_name_H-M   'P 1'
#
loop_
_entity.id
_entity.type
_entity.pdbx_description
1 polymer ?
#
loop_
_entity_poly.entity_id
_entity_poly.type
_entity_poly.pdbx_seq_one_letter_code
_entity_poly.pdbx_strand_id
1 'polypeptide(L)'
;MIGISALRHRLYHFLFDQRTRTGRRFEALCGCFALLSVVAIFIESGIGTTYHLTYDEWHAFVWLEIAFTLVFTLEYFLRLFCWPNPARYVFSFWGFIDLATILPFYVIMLWPEIGVEYLFAWRAMRVIRVLRILKLLRLMPALNSLWSAIVNSRHQLILFYAFIGIVMVVAGALMYGIEGPVNGFTTLSTAVYWAIVTVTTVGYGDITPHTAAGRMVASILILIGYSVIAIPTGIITAQMTSEFQNRRQERVCPHCKQRHHELTAHYCNACGTALPRQP
;
A
#
# COMPACT_ATOMS: atom_id res chain seq x y z
N MET A 1 37.49 -17.33 -3.98
CA MET A 1 36.43 -16.37 -4.43
C MET A 1 35.17 -17.04 -5.01
N ILE A 2 35.20 -18.27 -5.50
CA ILE A 2 34.08 -19.00 -6.12
C ILE A 2 32.95 -19.34 -5.09
N GLY A 3 33.28 -19.55 -3.82
CA GLY A 3 32.29 -19.93 -2.78
C GLY A 3 31.33 -18.83 -2.37
N ILE A 4 31.72 -17.56 -2.36
CA ILE A 4 30.90 -16.42 -1.92
C ILE A 4 29.84 -16.09 -2.98
N SER A 5 30.17 -16.20 -4.27
CA SER A 5 29.22 -15.97 -5.36
C SER A 5 28.12 -17.05 -5.41
N ALA A 6 28.48 -18.31 -5.17
CA ALA A 6 27.53 -19.42 -5.12
C ALA A 6 26.59 -19.33 -3.89
N LEU A 7 27.14 -18.94 -2.72
CA LEU A 7 26.35 -18.72 -1.51
C LEU A 7 25.38 -17.54 -1.69
N ARG A 8 25.87 -16.43 -2.24
CA ARG A 8 25.07 -15.24 -2.55
C ARG A 8 23.91 -15.57 -3.51
N HIS A 9 24.17 -16.37 -4.53
CA HIS A 9 23.15 -16.79 -5.49
C HIS A 9 22.08 -17.70 -4.85
N ARG A 10 22.48 -18.65 -3.99
CA ARG A 10 21.53 -19.49 -3.23
C ARG A 10 20.70 -18.68 -2.26
N LEU A 11 21.31 -17.74 -1.52
CA LEU A 11 20.62 -16.85 -0.60
C LEU A 11 19.68 -15.90 -1.36
N TYR A 12 20.06 -15.43 -2.54
CA TYR A 12 19.20 -14.61 -3.39
C TYR A 12 17.91 -15.36 -3.75
N HIS A 13 18.01 -16.58 -4.24
CA HIS A 13 16.84 -17.40 -4.55
C HIS A 13 16.00 -17.72 -3.31
N PHE A 14 16.63 -17.92 -2.16
CA PHE A 14 15.91 -18.14 -0.91
C PHE A 14 15.13 -16.90 -0.45
N LEU A 15 15.71 -15.70 -0.57
CA LEU A 15 15.15 -14.46 -0.05
C LEU A 15 14.16 -13.77 -1.01
N PHE A 16 14.30 -13.98 -2.32
CA PHE A 16 13.53 -13.23 -3.34
C PHE A 16 12.68 -14.12 -4.25
N ASP A 17 12.93 -15.43 -4.31
CA ASP A 17 12.18 -16.32 -5.20
C ASP A 17 10.92 -16.86 -4.53
N GLN A 18 9.81 -16.14 -4.70
CA GLN A 18 8.48 -16.55 -4.24
C GLN A 18 7.89 -17.77 -4.96
N ARG A 19 8.54 -18.25 -6.03
CA ARG A 19 8.08 -19.44 -6.77
C ARG A 19 8.45 -20.72 -6.01
N THR A 20 9.49 -20.68 -5.18
CA THR A 20 9.89 -21.80 -4.33
C THR A 20 9.04 -21.89 -3.07
N ARG A 21 8.72 -23.12 -2.63
CA ARG A 21 7.97 -23.33 -1.36
C ARG A 21 8.73 -22.76 -0.16
N THR A 22 10.05 -22.80 -0.21
CA THR A 22 10.93 -22.32 0.87
C THR A 22 10.95 -20.80 0.94
N GLY A 23 11.08 -20.11 -0.20
CA GLY A 23 11.03 -18.64 -0.26
C GLY A 23 9.68 -18.09 0.22
N ARG A 24 8.56 -18.70 -0.20
CA ARG A 24 7.23 -18.32 0.30
C ARG A 24 7.08 -18.47 1.80
N ARG A 25 7.60 -19.56 2.39
CA ARG A 25 7.56 -19.78 3.85
C ARG A 25 8.40 -18.74 4.59
N PHE A 26 9.58 -18.42 4.07
CA PHE A 26 10.44 -17.40 4.65
C PHE A 26 9.77 -16.02 4.63
N GLU A 27 9.23 -15.60 3.49
CA GLU A 27 8.49 -14.34 3.40
C GLU A 27 7.24 -14.33 4.29
N ALA A 28 6.50 -15.45 4.36
CA ALA A 28 5.36 -15.57 5.27
C ALA A 28 5.78 -15.44 6.74
N LEU A 29 6.93 -15.99 7.13
CA LEU A 29 7.49 -15.81 8.47
C LEU A 29 7.84 -14.33 8.73
N CYS A 30 8.54 -13.67 7.80
CA CYS A 30 8.85 -12.24 7.92
C CYS A 30 7.57 -11.38 8.02
N GLY A 31 6.55 -11.72 7.23
CA GLY A 31 5.24 -11.06 7.30
C GLY A 31 4.52 -11.29 8.63
N CYS A 32 4.55 -12.51 9.15
CA CYS A 32 4.00 -12.83 10.47
C CYS A 32 4.71 -12.04 11.58
N PHE A 33 6.05 -11.95 11.52
CA PHE A 33 6.83 -11.13 12.44
C PHE A 33 6.47 -9.64 12.34
N ALA A 34 6.26 -9.12 11.12
CA ALA A 34 5.81 -7.75 10.91
C ALA A 34 4.41 -7.52 11.53
N LEU A 35 3.49 -8.45 11.32
CA LEU A 35 2.15 -8.37 11.91
C LEU A 35 2.20 -8.39 13.44
N LEU A 36 2.96 -9.33 14.02
CA LEU A 36 3.13 -9.41 15.47
C LEU A 36 3.74 -8.12 16.05
N SER A 37 4.73 -7.52 15.37
CA SER A 37 5.30 -6.25 15.82
C SER A 37 4.29 -5.11 15.81
N VAL A 38 3.40 -5.07 14.81
CA VAL A 38 2.33 -4.06 14.73
C VAL A 38 1.30 -4.30 15.82
N VAL A 39 0.88 -5.53 16.05
CA VAL A 39 -0.04 -5.90 17.14
C VAL A 39 0.54 -5.49 18.50
N ALA A 40 1.85 -5.71 18.72
CA ALA A 40 2.52 -5.29 19.95
C ALA A 40 2.45 -3.75 20.15
N ILE A 41 2.61 -2.95 19.10
CA ILE A 41 2.48 -1.49 19.15
C ILE A 41 1.04 -1.07 19.52
N PHE A 42 0.02 -1.75 18.96
CA PHE A 42 -1.38 -1.47 19.31
C PHE A 42 -1.68 -1.82 20.77
N ILE A 43 -1.16 -2.94 21.27
CA ILE A 43 -1.31 -3.35 22.67
C ILE A 43 -0.62 -2.32 23.60
N GLU A 44 0.63 -1.95 23.30
CA GLU A 44 1.38 -0.93 24.03
C GLU A 44 0.60 0.41 24.09
N SER A 45 0.06 0.83 22.94
CA SER A 45 -0.72 2.07 22.85
C SER A 45 -2.03 1.99 23.64
N GLY A 46 -2.74 0.88 23.60
CA GLY A 46 -4.01 0.67 24.30
C GLY A 46 -3.83 0.62 25.81
N ILE A 47 -2.83 -0.12 26.29
CA ILE A 47 -2.54 -0.21 27.74
C ILE A 47 -2.02 1.13 28.27
N GLY A 48 -1.13 1.80 27.55
CA GLY A 48 -0.54 3.07 27.95
C GLY A 48 -1.52 4.24 28.06
N THR A 49 -2.70 4.16 27.42
CA THR A 49 -3.76 5.17 27.54
C THR A 49 -4.76 4.85 28.67
N THR A 50 -4.96 3.58 28.99
CA THR A 50 -5.99 3.11 29.92
C THR A 50 -5.42 2.85 31.33
N TYR A 51 -4.18 2.37 31.40
CA TYR A 51 -3.49 2.05 32.64
C TYR A 51 -2.08 2.63 32.60
N HIS A 52 -1.59 3.16 33.75
CA HIS A 52 -0.17 3.49 33.88
C HIS A 52 0.61 2.17 33.84
N LEU A 53 1.41 1.97 32.77
CA LEU A 53 2.30 0.82 32.64
C LEU A 53 3.21 0.73 33.88
N THR A 54 3.26 -0.44 34.49
CA THR A 54 4.25 -0.71 35.56
C THR A 54 5.66 -0.67 34.93
N TYR A 55 6.66 -0.40 35.75
CA TYR A 55 8.06 -0.33 35.30
C TYR A 55 8.50 -1.59 34.56
N ASP A 56 8.08 -2.77 35.02
CA ASP A 56 8.43 -4.06 34.43
C ASP A 56 7.75 -4.27 33.05
N GLU A 57 6.49 -3.87 32.91
CA GLU A 57 5.76 -3.95 31.66
C GLU A 57 6.37 -3.03 30.59
N TRP A 58 6.75 -1.82 30.98
CA TRP A 58 7.42 -0.89 30.07
C TRP A 58 8.74 -1.46 29.54
N HIS A 59 9.55 -2.05 30.42
CA HIS A 59 10.80 -2.71 30.02
C HIS A 59 10.55 -3.91 29.10
N ALA A 60 9.52 -4.70 29.32
CA ALA A 60 9.18 -5.82 28.46
C ALA A 60 8.84 -5.36 27.03
N PHE A 61 8.07 -4.27 26.87
CA PHE A 61 7.79 -3.71 25.54
C PHE A 61 9.05 -3.15 24.86
N VAL A 62 9.94 -2.51 25.60
CA VAL A 62 11.22 -2.02 25.06
C VAL A 62 12.09 -3.17 24.55
N TRP A 63 12.23 -4.25 25.31
CA TRP A 63 13.00 -5.43 24.91
C TRP A 63 12.38 -6.12 23.69
N LEU A 64 11.05 -6.20 23.65
CA LEU A 64 10.32 -6.76 22.50
C LEU A 64 10.57 -5.93 21.23
N GLU A 65 10.53 -4.61 21.36
CA GLU A 65 10.82 -3.69 20.25
C GLU A 65 12.26 -3.80 19.74
N ILE A 66 13.23 -3.91 20.65
CA ILE A 66 14.63 -4.16 20.31
C ILE A 66 14.76 -5.48 19.54
N ALA A 67 14.11 -6.54 20.01
CA ALA A 67 14.13 -7.84 19.36
C ALA A 67 13.56 -7.79 17.94
N PHE A 68 12.38 -7.17 17.74
CA PHE A 68 11.81 -6.98 16.41
C PHE A 68 12.72 -6.16 15.50
N THR A 69 13.28 -5.07 16.00
CA THR A 69 14.15 -4.20 15.21
C THR A 69 15.43 -4.91 14.80
N LEU A 70 16.04 -5.70 15.67
CA LEU A 70 17.23 -6.51 15.34
C LEU A 70 16.92 -7.54 14.25
N VAL A 71 15.78 -8.23 14.32
CA VAL A 71 15.36 -9.18 13.29
C VAL A 71 15.17 -8.48 11.94
N PHE A 72 14.48 -7.33 11.90
CA PHE A 72 14.30 -6.57 10.66
C PHE A 72 15.60 -5.97 10.13
N THR A 73 16.49 -5.56 11.01
CA THR A 73 17.82 -5.09 10.63
C THR A 73 18.63 -6.20 9.98
N LEU A 74 18.63 -7.39 10.57
CA LEU A 74 19.28 -8.57 10.00
C LEU A 74 18.69 -8.92 8.63
N GLU A 75 17.36 -8.93 8.53
CA GLU A 75 16.64 -9.16 7.28
C GLU A 75 17.07 -8.15 6.20
N TYR A 76 17.11 -6.85 6.53
CA TYR A 76 17.50 -5.78 5.61
C TYR A 76 18.95 -5.96 5.11
N PHE A 77 19.90 -6.22 6.02
CA PHE A 77 21.29 -6.44 5.63
C PHE A 77 21.49 -7.70 4.81
N LEU A 78 20.78 -8.79 5.12
CA LEU A 78 20.82 -10.02 4.30
C LEU A 78 20.31 -9.74 2.88
N ARG A 79 19.22 -8.99 2.74
CA ARG A 79 18.69 -8.60 1.44
C ARG A 79 19.64 -7.69 0.67
N LEU A 80 20.23 -6.71 1.36
CA LEU A 80 21.20 -5.79 0.77
C LEU A 80 22.45 -6.52 0.28
N PHE A 81 22.95 -7.50 1.05
CA PHE A 81 24.09 -8.32 0.68
C PHE A 81 23.80 -9.22 -0.53
N CYS A 82 22.59 -9.79 -0.61
CA CYS A 82 22.22 -10.70 -1.69
C CYS A 82 21.91 -10.00 -2.99
N TRP A 83 21.47 -8.73 -2.96
CA TRP A 83 21.10 -8.01 -4.17
C TRP A 83 22.29 -7.70 -5.07
N PRO A 84 22.21 -7.90 -6.42
CA PRO A 84 23.33 -7.67 -7.34
C PRO A 84 23.92 -6.25 -7.24
N ASN A 85 23.07 -5.23 -7.11
CA ASN A 85 23.44 -3.83 -6.97
C ASN A 85 22.82 -3.24 -5.68
N PRO A 86 23.54 -3.23 -4.55
CA PRO A 86 23.02 -2.77 -3.25
C PRO A 86 22.38 -1.38 -3.28
N ALA A 87 23.02 -0.41 -3.95
CA ALA A 87 22.50 0.94 -4.08
C ALA A 87 21.11 0.96 -4.76
N ARG A 88 20.91 0.13 -5.78
CA ARG A 88 19.62 0.05 -6.46
C ARG A 88 18.53 -0.55 -5.59
N TYR A 89 18.89 -1.42 -4.63
CA TYR A 89 17.95 -1.95 -3.65
C TYR A 89 17.51 -0.88 -2.66
N VAL A 90 18.44 -0.11 -2.11
CA VAL A 90 18.15 0.97 -1.15
C VAL A 90 17.15 1.97 -1.73
N PHE A 91 17.30 2.35 -3.00
CA PHE A 91 16.39 3.27 -3.70
C PHE A 91 15.18 2.58 -4.35
N SER A 92 14.99 1.27 -4.14
CA SER A 92 13.77 0.58 -4.58
C SER A 92 12.65 0.80 -3.58
N PHE A 93 11.39 0.66 -4.04
CA PHE A 93 10.22 0.74 -3.17
C PHE A 93 10.31 -0.21 -1.95
N TRP A 94 10.77 -1.43 -2.17
CA TRP A 94 10.93 -2.42 -1.12
C TRP A 94 12.08 -2.11 -0.16
N GLY A 95 13.20 -1.61 -0.68
CA GLY A 95 14.33 -1.18 0.14
C GLY A 95 13.99 0.03 1.01
N PHE A 96 13.19 0.96 0.46
CA PHE A 96 12.68 2.11 1.22
C PHE A 96 11.76 1.67 2.37
N ILE A 97 10.83 0.73 2.13
CA ILE A 97 9.96 0.19 3.20
C ILE A 97 10.80 -0.48 4.28
N ASP A 98 11.76 -1.34 3.90
CA ASP A 98 12.62 -2.02 4.86
C ASP A 98 13.43 -1.02 5.70
N LEU A 99 14.00 0.01 5.07
CA LEU A 99 14.74 1.07 5.76
C LEU A 99 13.83 1.89 6.68
N ALA A 100 12.67 2.32 6.19
CA ALA A 100 11.72 3.11 6.98
C ALA A 100 11.24 2.38 8.25
N THR A 101 11.20 1.04 8.23
CA THR A 101 10.78 0.25 9.39
C THR A 101 11.82 0.16 10.51
N ILE A 102 13.11 0.30 10.20
CA ILE A 102 14.22 0.22 11.16
C ILE A 102 14.75 1.60 11.57
N LEU A 103 14.68 2.57 10.66
CA LEU A 103 15.23 3.93 10.84
C LEU A 103 14.78 4.62 12.13
N PRO A 104 13.48 4.63 12.51
CA PRO A 104 13.01 5.34 13.70
C PRO A 104 13.72 4.92 14.98
N PHE A 105 14.00 3.63 15.12
CA PHE A 105 14.70 3.10 16.29
C PHE A 105 16.12 3.63 16.40
N TYR A 106 16.87 3.61 15.28
CA TYR A 106 18.24 4.08 15.25
C TYR A 106 18.35 5.60 15.41
N VAL A 107 17.40 6.36 14.85
CA VAL A 107 17.35 7.82 15.04
C VAL A 107 17.17 8.16 16.51
N ILE A 108 16.26 7.50 17.20
CA ILE A 108 16.03 7.70 18.64
C ILE A 108 17.27 7.31 19.46
N MET A 109 17.92 6.21 19.10
CA MET A 109 19.10 5.73 19.81
C MET A 109 20.32 6.65 19.64
N LEU A 110 20.51 7.23 18.44
CA LEU A 110 21.66 8.10 18.13
C LEU A 110 21.47 9.53 18.60
N TRP A 111 20.23 10.01 18.63
CA TRP A 111 19.88 11.38 19.04
C TRP A 111 18.75 11.39 20.08
N PRO A 112 19.04 10.98 21.32
CA PRO A 112 18.03 10.97 22.40
C PRO A 112 17.51 12.38 22.70
N GLU A 113 18.28 13.44 22.45
CA GLU A 113 17.92 14.84 22.68
C GLU A 113 16.70 15.27 21.83
N ILE A 114 16.55 14.75 20.62
CA ILE A 114 15.38 15.01 19.76
C ILE A 114 14.09 14.52 20.44
N GLY A 115 14.15 13.46 21.23
CA GLY A 115 13.01 12.92 21.97
C GLY A 115 12.59 13.79 23.16
N VAL A 116 13.53 14.51 23.79
CA VAL A 116 13.27 15.33 24.97
C VAL A 116 12.74 16.71 24.56
N GLU A 117 13.34 17.34 23.57
CA GLU A 117 12.95 18.69 23.11
C GLU A 117 11.68 18.69 22.25
N TYR A 118 11.42 17.62 21.50
CA TYR A 118 10.30 17.49 20.56
C TYR A 118 9.43 16.27 20.88
N LEU A 119 8.57 16.34 21.87
CA LEU A 119 7.58 15.29 22.18
C LEU A 119 6.77 14.85 20.94
N PHE A 120 6.56 15.76 20.00
CA PHE A 120 5.91 15.45 18.72
C PHE A 120 6.74 14.51 17.86
N ALA A 121 8.07 14.73 17.78
CA ALA A 121 8.96 13.87 17.02
C ALA A 121 9.00 12.44 17.58
N TRP A 122 8.99 12.29 18.91
CA TRP A 122 8.89 10.98 19.57
C TRP A 122 7.60 10.24 19.21
N ARG A 123 6.45 10.94 19.24
CA ARG A 123 5.16 10.37 18.82
C ARG A 123 5.16 10.00 17.33
N ALA A 124 5.68 10.87 16.46
CA ALA A 124 5.78 10.61 15.04
C ALA A 124 6.64 9.38 14.72
N MET A 125 7.80 9.23 15.39
CA MET A 125 8.67 8.07 15.23
C MET A 125 7.99 6.78 15.66
N ARG A 126 7.15 6.81 16.69
CA ARG A 126 6.33 5.66 17.11
C ARG A 126 5.30 5.28 16.04
N VAL A 127 4.63 6.27 15.45
CA VAL A 127 3.63 6.05 14.38
C VAL A 127 4.29 5.47 13.13
N ILE A 128 5.47 5.94 12.75
CA ILE A 128 6.22 5.43 11.59
C ILE A 128 6.50 3.91 11.70
N ARG A 129 6.67 3.38 12.92
CA ARG A 129 6.86 1.93 13.13
C ARG A 129 5.69 1.09 12.61
N VAL A 130 4.46 1.64 12.57
CA VAL A 130 3.28 0.97 12.01
C VAL A 130 3.46 0.68 10.51
N LEU A 131 4.32 1.42 9.80
CA LEU A 131 4.66 1.16 8.40
C LEU A 131 5.26 -0.23 8.16
N ARG A 132 5.67 -0.95 9.22
CA ARG A 132 6.07 -2.37 9.14
C ARG A 132 4.98 -3.24 8.51
N ILE A 133 3.72 -2.87 8.64
CA ILE A 133 2.60 -3.58 8.00
C ILE A 133 2.74 -3.61 6.47
N LEU A 134 3.40 -2.60 5.87
CA LEU A 134 3.64 -2.56 4.43
C LEU A 134 4.52 -3.72 3.93
N LYS A 135 5.27 -4.37 4.82
CA LYS A 135 6.01 -5.60 4.47
C LYS A 135 5.08 -6.74 4.04
N LEU A 136 3.82 -6.76 4.51
CA LEU A 136 2.81 -7.74 4.08
C LEU A 136 2.45 -7.62 2.59
N LEU A 137 2.59 -6.44 2.01
CA LEU A 137 2.33 -6.23 0.58
C LEU A 137 3.20 -7.13 -0.31
N ARG A 138 4.39 -7.49 0.18
CA ARG A 138 5.31 -8.40 -0.53
C ARG A 138 4.74 -9.81 -0.67
N LEU A 139 3.87 -10.23 0.24
CA LEU A 139 3.20 -11.54 0.20
C LEU A 139 2.10 -11.63 -0.86
N MET A 140 1.74 -10.53 -1.49
CA MET A 140 0.61 -10.45 -2.42
C MET A 140 1.12 -10.38 -3.88
N PRO A 141 1.29 -11.51 -4.58
CA PRO A 141 1.75 -11.49 -5.99
C PRO A 141 0.79 -10.74 -6.92
N ALA A 142 -0.49 -10.69 -6.55
CA ALA A 142 -1.52 -9.95 -7.28
C ALA A 142 -1.27 -8.43 -7.34
N LEU A 143 -0.50 -7.88 -6.40
CA LEU A 143 -0.15 -6.44 -6.39
C LEU A 143 0.62 -6.03 -7.66
N ASN A 144 1.48 -6.89 -8.19
CA ASN A 144 2.20 -6.57 -9.41
C ASN A 144 1.25 -6.41 -10.61
N SER A 145 0.22 -7.25 -10.69
CA SER A 145 -0.80 -7.16 -11.74
C SER A 145 -1.67 -5.92 -11.56
N LEU A 146 -2.06 -5.62 -10.31
CA LEU A 146 -2.80 -4.40 -9.99
C LEU A 146 -1.97 -3.15 -10.30
N TRP A 147 -0.69 -3.13 -9.91
CA TRP A 147 0.22 -2.03 -10.20
C TRP A 147 0.40 -1.80 -11.70
N SER A 148 0.59 -2.89 -12.46
CA SER A 148 0.66 -2.84 -13.92
C SER A 148 -0.62 -2.25 -14.52
N ALA A 149 -1.80 -2.68 -14.07
CA ALA A 149 -3.08 -2.13 -14.52
C ALA A 149 -3.21 -0.62 -14.24
N ILE A 150 -2.83 -0.17 -13.05
CA ILE A 150 -2.85 1.25 -12.65
C ILE A 150 -1.89 2.07 -13.53
N VAL A 151 -0.65 1.60 -13.71
CA VAL A 151 0.36 2.30 -14.52
C VAL A 151 -0.07 2.39 -15.98
N ASN A 152 -0.65 1.32 -16.53
CA ASN A 152 -1.16 1.30 -17.89
C ASN A 152 -2.36 2.22 -18.10
N SER A 153 -3.16 2.42 -17.04
CA SER A 153 -4.35 3.30 -17.07
C SER A 153 -4.06 4.72 -16.56
N ARG A 154 -2.82 5.05 -16.22
CA ARG A 154 -2.48 6.30 -15.51
C ARG A 154 -3.03 7.56 -16.16
N HIS A 155 -2.99 7.67 -17.49
CA HIS A 155 -3.50 8.86 -18.19
C HIS A 155 -5.01 9.02 -18.00
N GLN A 156 -5.77 7.94 -18.11
CA GLN A 156 -7.22 7.94 -17.93
C GLN A 156 -7.58 8.28 -16.47
N LEU A 157 -6.84 7.70 -15.51
CA LEU A 157 -7.03 7.97 -14.08
C LEU A 157 -6.68 9.42 -13.73
N ILE A 158 -5.57 9.96 -14.22
CA ILE A 158 -5.15 11.34 -13.99
C ILE A 158 -6.20 12.31 -14.55
N LEU A 159 -6.66 12.11 -15.78
CA LEU A 159 -7.69 12.95 -16.39
C LEU A 159 -8.99 12.90 -15.57
N PHE A 160 -9.40 11.72 -15.15
CA PHE A 160 -10.59 11.53 -14.33
C PHE A 160 -10.49 12.24 -12.99
N TYR A 161 -9.39 12.02 -12.22
CA TYR A 161 -9.21 12.66 -10.92
C TYR A 161 -9.01 14.17 -11.04
N ALA A 162 -8.38 14.67 -12.10
CA ALA A 162 -8.29 16.10 -12.37
C ALA A 162 -9.67 16.71 -12.63
N PHE A 163 -10.51 16.05 -13.43
CA PHE A 163 -11.89 16.49 -13.67
C PHE A 163 -12.71 16.53 -12.37
N ILE A 164 -12.66 15.47 -11.56
CA ILE A 164 -13.36 15.44 -10.27
C ILE A 164 -12.81 16.50 -9.32
N GLY A 165 -11.51 16.75 -9.30
CA GLY A 165 -10.90 17.83 -8.51
C GLY A 165 -11.49 19.21 -8.88
N ILE A 166 -11.63 19.47 -10.18
CA ILE A 166 -12.28 20.71 -10.67
C ILE A 166 -13.74 20.77 -10.19
N VAL A 167 -14.48 19.69 -10.33
CA VAL A 167 -15.89 19.63 -9.89
C VAL A 167 -16.02 19.91 -8.39
N MET A 168 -15.13 19.32 -7.55
CA MET A 168 -15.14 19.57 -6.11
C MET A 168 -14.84 21.02 -5.76
N VAL A 169 -13.86 21.65 -6.43
CA VAL A 169 -13.52 23.06 -6.19
C VAL A 169 -14.67 23.98 -6.64
N VAL A 170 -15.26 23.73 -7.80
CA VAL A 170 -16.40 24.51 -8.30
C VAL A 170 -17.62 24.36 -7.40
N ALA A 171 -17.96 23.13 -7.01
CA ALA A 171 -19.08 22.88 -6.10
C ALA A 171 -18.85 23.51 -4.72
N GLY A 172 -17.61 23.43 -4.18
CA GLY A 172 -17.23 24.11 -2.95
C GLY A 172 -17.37 25.62 -3.05
N ALA A 173 -16.91 26.23 -4.15
CA ALA A 173 -17.05 27.67 -4.37
C ALA A 173 -18.53 28.10 -4.47
N LEU A 174 -19.37 27.33 -5.16
CA LEU A 174 -20.80 27.56 -5.22
C LEU A 174 -21.43 27.50 -3.82
N MET A 175 -21.13 26.47 -3.05
CA MET A 175 -21.65 26.30 -1.69
C MET A 175 -21.19 27.42 -0.75
N TYR A 176 -19.94 27.85 -0.85
CA TYR A 176 -19.46 29.01 -0.11
C TYR A 176 -20.25 30.28 -0.42
N GLY A 177 -20.59 30.52 -1.70
CA GLY A 177 -21.37 31.66 -2.12
C GLY A 177 -22.86 31.58 -1.74
N ILE A 178 -23.45 30.37 -1.75
CA ILE A 178 -24.90 30.17 -1.50
C ILE A 178 -25.20 30.11 0.01
N GLU A 179 -24.43 29.31 0.76
CA GLU A 179 -24.68 29.04 2.19
C GLU A 179 -23.99 30.03 3.09
N GLY A 180 -22.75 30.39 2.76
CA GLY A 180 -21.95 31.35 3.51
C GLY A 180 -21.55 30.92 4.94
N PRO A 181 -20.94 31.85 5.69
CA PRO A 181 -20.46 31.55 7.05
C PRO A 181 -21.55 31.21 8.06
N VAL A 182 -22.77 31.74 7.86
CA VAL A 182 -23.91 31.54 8.77
C VAL A 182 -24.30 30.06 8.86
N ASN A 183 -24.17 29.32 7.74
CA ASN A 183 -24.53 27.91 7.64
C ASN A 183 -23.31 26.99 7.73
N GLY A 184 -22.19 27.43 8.32
CA GLY A 184 -20.99 26.62 8.56
C GLY A 184 -19.96 26.64 7.42
N PHE A 185 -20.26 27.25 6.26
CA PHE A 185 -19.32 27.39 5.14
C PHE A 185 -18.45 28.66 5.34
N THR A 186 -17.64 28.65 6.38
CA THR A 186 -16.89 29.83 6.85
C THR A 186 -15.75 30.25 5.92
N THR A 187 -15.16 29.32 5.19
CA THR A 187 -14.07 29.57 4.25
C THR A 187 -14.25 28.73 2.99
N LEU A 188 -13.58 29.14 1.90
CA LEU A 188 -13.57 28.34 0.67
C LEU A 188 -12.98 26.94 0.91
N SER A 189 -11.94 26.82 1.75
CA SER A 189 -11.33 25.53 2.11
C SER A 189 -12.33 24.63 2.83
N THR A 190 -13.14 25.16 3.74
CA THR A 190 -14.19 24.41 4.45
C THR A 190 -15.28 23.93 3.48
N ALA A 191 -15.65 24.77 2.50
CA ALA A 191 -16.62 24.41 1.48
C ALA A 191 -16.09 23.33 0.51
N VAL A 192 -14.82 23.39 0.13
CA VAL A 192 -14.17 22.36 -0.69
C VAL A 192 -14.04 21.04 0.10
N TYR A 193 -13.68 21.11 1.40
CA TYR A 193 -13.70 19.94 2.29
C TYR A 193 -15.06 19.26 2.30
N TRP A 194 -16.15 20.03 2.47
CA TRP A 194 -17.52 19.52 2.39
C TRP A 194 -17.79 18.82 1.04
N ALA A 195 -17.38 19.44 -0.08
CA ALA A 195 -17.56 18.87 -1.41
C ALA A 195 -16.80 17.54 -1.56
N ILE A 196 -15.56 17.44 -1.04
CA ILE A 196 -14.78 16.21 -1.03
C ILE A 196 -15.50 15.13 -0.23
N VAL A 197 -15.92 15.42 1.00
CA VAL A 197 -16.62 14.48 1.90
C VAL A 197 -17.91 13.98 1.28
N THR A 198 -18.63 14.86 0.56
CA THR A 198 -19.88 14.53 -0.13
C THR A 198 -19.64 13.66 -1.37
N VAL A 199 -18.73 14.05 -2.27
CA VAL A 199 -18.42 13.31 -3.52
C VAL A 199 -17.84 11.94 -3.23
N THR A 200 -17.01 11.82 -2.20
CA THR A 200 -16.44 10.53 -1.77
C THR A 200 -17.43 9.65 -1.00
N THR A 201 -18.67 10.10 -0.81
CA THR A 201 -19.73 9.38 -0.09
C THR A 201 -19.44 9.09 1.39
N VAL A 202 -18.50 9.82 2.01
CA VAL A 202 -18.19 9.71 3.45
C VAL A 202 -19.31 10.32 4.30
N GLY A 203 -19.70 11.57 4.01
CA GLY A 203 -20.87 12.21 4.60
C GLY A 203 -20.82 12.36 6.12
N TYR A 204 -19.78 12.96 6.68
CA TYR A 204 -19.68 13.16 8.14
C TYR A 204 -20.86 13.92 8.76
N GLY A 205 -21.52 14.81 7.98
CA GLY A 205 -22.65 15.57 8.47
C GLY A 205 -22.29 16.73 9.41
N ASP A 206 -21.02 17.04 9.54
CA ASP A 206 -20.46 18.15 10.31
C ASP A 206 -20.81 19.50 9.68
N ILE A 207 -20.93 19.55 8.36
CA ILE A 207 -21.37 20.71 7.58
C ILE A 207 -22.40 20.22 6.56
N THR A 208 -23.57 20.87 6.52
CA THR A 208 -24.66 20.50 5.64
C THR A 208 -25.33 21.72 5.04
N PRO A 209 -25.88 21.65 3.81
CA PRO A 209 -26.62 22.77 3.19
C PRO A 209 -27.99 22.97 3.87
N HIS A 210 -28.29 24.20 4.21
CA HIS A 210 -29.54 24.59 4.84
C HIS A 210 -30.52 25.23 3.85
N THR A 211 -30.02 25.92 2.81
CA THR A 211 -30.85 26.58 1.81
C THR A 211 -31.39 25.62 0.75
N ALA A 212 -32.48 25.94 0.10
CA ALA A 212 -33.05 25.15 -1.00
C ALA A 212 -32.05 25.06 -2.18
N ALA A 213 -31.38 26.18 -2.51
CA ALA A 213 -30.38 26.22 -3.58
C ALA A 213 -29.16 25.36 -3.25
N GLY A 214 -28.64 25.40 -2.01
CA GLY A 214 -27.55 24.57 -1.56
C GLY A 214 -27.89 23.09 -1.61
N ARG A 215 -29.09 22.69 -1.21
CA ARG A 215 -29.59 21.30 -1.32
C ARG A 215 -29.69 20.83 -2.77
N MET A 216 -30.06 21.69 -3.71
CA MET A 216 -30.05 21.35 -5.15
C MET A 216 -28.63 21.08 -5.65
N VAL A 217 -27.67 21.95 -5.32
CA VAL A 217 -26.26 21.75 -5.66
C VAL A 217 -25.73 20.46 -5.04
N ALA A 218 -26.03 20.19 -3.77
CA ALA A 218 -25.65 18.95 -3.08
C ALA A 218 -26.21 17.70 -3.77
N SER A 219 -27.48 17.72 -4.19
CA SER A 219 -28.14 16.61 -4.89
C SER A 219 -27.43 16.28 -6.21
N ILE A 220 -27.09 17.31 -7.00
CA ILE A 220 -26.33 17.12 -8.25
C ILE A 220 -24.94 16.57 -7.96
N LEU A 221 -24.28 17.11 -6.95
CA LEU A 221 -22.92 16.67 -6.58
C LEU A 221 -22.91 15.21 -6.10
N ILE A 222 -23.91 14.77 -5.36
CA ILE A 222 -24.08 13.38 -4.92
C ILE A 222 -24.24 12.44 -6.11
N LEU A 223 -25.05 12.81 -7.11
CA LEU A 223 -25.21 12.02 -8.33
C LEU A 223 -23.90 11.88 -9.10
N ILE A 224 -23.10 12.96 -9.19
CA ILE A 224 -21.76 12.91 -9.76
C ILE A 224 -20.86 12.00 -8.92
N GLY A 225 -20.98 12.04 -7.59
CA GLY A 225 -20.19 11.25 -6.65
C GLY A 225 -20.26 9.74 -6.91
N TYR A 226 -21.40 9.20 -7.33
CA TYR A 226 -21.50 7.78 -7.72
C TYR A 226 -20.55 7.43 -8.87
N SER A 227 -20.29 8.34 -9.80
CA SER A 227 -19.38 8.14 -10.92
C SER A 227 -17.93 8.06 -10.46
N VAL A 228 -17.59 8.67 -9.32
CA VAL A 228 -16.22 8.68 -8.75
C VAL A 228 -15.75 7.27 -8.39
N ILE A 229 -16.65 6.40 -8.00
CA ILE A 229 -16.31 5.00 -7.66
C ILE A 229 -16.39 4.12 -8.91
N ALA A 230 -17.43 4.30 -9.74
CA ALA A 230 -17.74 3.44 -10.87
C ALA A 230 -16.67 3.52 -11.99
N ILE A 231 -16.24 4.74 -12.36
CA ILE A 231 -15.36 4.94 -13.51
C ILE A 231 -13.94 4.38 -13.27
N PRO A 232 -13.21 4.73 -12.19
CA PRO A 232 -11.89 4.16 -11.94
C PRO A 232 -11.91 2.64 -11.78
N THR A 233 -12.94 2.11 -11.10
CA THR A 233 -13.11 0.66 -10.93
C THR A 233 -13.30 -0.01 -12.29
N GLY A 234 -14.13 0.55 -13.17
CA GLY A 234 -14.34 0.05 -14.52
C GLY A 234 -13.06 0.06 -15.35
N ILE A 235 -12.29 1.15 -15.31
CA ILE A 235 -11.02 1.30 -16.04
C ILE A 235 -10.02 0.24 -15.57
N ILE A 236 -9.82 0.08 -14.25
CA ILE A 236 -8.86 -0.88 -13.69
C ILE A 236 -9.29 -2.31 -14.02
N THR A 237 -10.58 -2.63 -13.87
CA THR A 237 -11.11 -3.95 -14.18
C THR A 237 -10.95 -4.30 -15.65
N ALA A 238 -11.22 -3.37 -16.56
CA ALA A 238 -11.03 -3.58 -17.98
C ALA A 238 -9.55 -3.87 -18.32
N GLN A 239 -8.61 -3.12 -17.75
CA GLN A 239 -7.18 -3.34 -17.95
C GLN A 239 -6.70 -4.67 -17.36
N MET A 240 -7.15 -5.03 -16.17
CA MET A 240 -6.82 -6.34 -15.59
C MET A 240 -7.34 -7.47 -16.47
N THR A 241 -8.56 -7.38 -16.97
CA THR A 241 -9.16 -8.37 -17.86
C THR A 241 -8.36 -8.48 -19.17
N SER A 242 -7.98 -7.34 -19.75
CA SER A 242 -7.15 -7.29 -20.97
C SER A 242 -5.78 -7.96 -20.75
N GLU A 243 -5.13 -7.69 -19.62
CA GLU A 243 -3.84 -8.31 -19.29
C GLU A 243 -3.96 -9.84 -19.12
N PHE A 244 -5.02 -10.32 -18.47
CA PHE A 244 -5.28 -11.77 -18.38
C PHE A 244 -5.56 -12.40 -19.74
N GLN A 245 -6.28 -11.72 -20.62
CA GLN A 245 -6.55 -12.21 -21.98
C GLN A 245 -5.27 -12.26 -22.83
N ASN A 246 -4.43 -11.24 -22.75
CA ASN A 246 -3.16 -11.19 -23.46
C ASN A 246 -2.23 -12.33 -23.02
N ARG A 247 -2.13 -12.61 -21.75
CA ARG A 247 -1.35 -13.76 -21.23
C ARG A 247 -1.88 -15.10 -21.71
N ARG A 248 -3.19 -15.24 -21.93
CA ARG A 248 -3.78 -16.43 -22.55
C ARG A 248 -3.41 -16.55 -24.03
N GLN A 249 -3.36 -15.43 -24.76
CA GLN A 249 -3.01 -15.41 -26.19
C GLN A 249 -1.56 -15.78 -26.45
N GLU A 250 -0.64 -15.46 -25.54
CA GLU A 250 0.78 -15.80 -25.66
C GLU A 250 1.06 -17.30 -25.56
N ARG A 251 0.12 -18.12 -25.02
CA ARG A 251 0.29 -19.58 -24.95
C ARG A 251 -0.12 -20.23 -26.26
N VAL A 252 0.89 -20.49 -27.08
CA VAL A 252 0.73 -21.16 -28.39
C VAL A 252 1.17 -22.61 -28.25
N CYS A 253 0.37 -23.55 -28.77
CA CYS A 253 0.74 -24.95 -28.85
C CYS A 253 1.92 -25.13 -29.81
N PRO A 254 3.01 -25.80 -29.42
CA PRO A 254 4.15 -26.02 -30.31
C PRO A 254 3.83 -26.91 -31.53
N HIS A 255 2.84 -27.79 -31.41
CA HIS A 255 2.45 -28.74 -32.42
C HIS A 255 1.40 -28.17 -33.41
N CYS A 256 0.21 -27.79 -32.93
CA CYS A 256 -0.89 -27.36 -33.80
C CYS A 256 -1.07 -25.83 -33.86
N LYS A 257 -0.20 -25.04 -33.22
CA LYS A 257 -0.23 -23.58 -33.14
C LYS A 257 -1.53 -22.97 -32.63
N GLN A 258 -2.38 -23.77 -32.02
CA GLN A 258 -3.59 -23.28 -31.34
C GLN A 258 -3.20 -22.28 -30.23
N ARG A 259 -3.92 -21.16 -30.18
CA ARG A 259 -3.78 -20.09 -29.17
C ARG A 259 -4.89 -20.17 -28.13
N HIS A 260 -4.85 -19.32 -27.12
CA HIS A 260 -5.91 -19.17 -26.10
C HIS A 260 -6.04 -20.35 -25.15
N HIS A 261 -4.91 -20.94 -24.73
CA HIS A 261 -4.96 -21.96 -23.66
C HIS A 261 -5.09 -21.31 -22.28
N GLU A 262 -5.79 -21.96 -21.38
CA GLU A 262 -5.84 -21.54 -19.98
C GLU A 262 -4.45 -21.51 -19.36
N LEU A 263 -4.22 -20.56 -18.44
CA LEU A 263 -2.92 -20.42 -17.78
C LEU A 263 -2.53 -21.67 -16.98
N THR A 264 -3.50 -22.44 -16.51
CA THR A 264 -3.34 -23.70 -15.79
C THR A 264 -3.33 -24.95 -16.67
N ALA A 265 -3.59 -24.81 -17.99
CA ALA A 265 -3.65 -25.96 -18.88
C ALA A 265 -2.28 -26.64 -19.01
N HIS A 266 -2.21 -27.93 -18.82
CA HIS A 266 -1.03 -28.75 -19.01
C HIS A 266 -0.92 -29.32 -20.42
N TYR A 267 -2.06 -29.47 -21.11
CA TYR A 267 -2.19 -30.05 -22.44
C TYR A 267 -2.98 -29.14 -23.37
N CYS A 268 -2.70 -29.20 -24.66
CA CYS A 268 -3.46 -28.50 -25.68
C CYS A 268 -4.87 -29.07 -25.79
N ASN A 269 -5.88 -28.22 -25.77
CA ASN A 269 -7.29 -28.59 -25.89
C ASN A 269 -7.68 -29.09 -27.30
N ALA A 270 -6.84 -28.81 -28.33
CA ALA A 270 -7.10 -29.22 -29.71
C ALA A 270 -6.37 -30.52 -30.12
N CYS A 271 -5.11 -30.69 -29.71
CA CYS A 271 -4.30 -31.82 -30.16
C CYS A 271 -3.71 -32.68 -29.03
N GLY A 272 -3.97 -32.35 -27.79
CA GLY A 272 -3.51 -33.12 -26.63
C GLY A 272 -1.99 -33.01 -26.31
N THR A 273 -1.23 -32.26 -27.09
CA THR A 273 0.22 -32.11 -26.90
C THR A 273 0.48 -31.34 -25.57
N ALA A 274 1.49 -31.76 -24.81
CA ALA A 274 1.90 -31.07 -23.58
C ALA A 274 2.35 -29.63 -23.90
N LEU A 275 1.81 -28.68 -23.14
CA LEU A 275 2.16 -27.27 -23.28
C LEU A 275 3.40 -26.94 -22.43
N PRO A 276 4.30 -26.08 -22.94
CA PRO A 276 5.48 -25.67 -22.15
C PRO A 276 5.06 -25.01 -20.85
N ARG A 277 5.71 -25.39 -19.75
CA ARG A 277 5.50 -24.74 -18.45
C ARG A 277 5.97 -23.30 -18.55
N GLN A 278 5.12 -22.36 -18.16
CA GLN A 278 5.58 -20.97 -18.04
C GLN A 278 6.59 -20.88 -16.91
N PRO A 279 7.65 -20.09 -17.09
CA PRO A 279 8.68 -19.89 -16.07
C PRO A 279 8.14 -19.20 -14.82
#